data_2293c63c89500520c4588c275494c681
#
_entry.id   2293c63c89500520c4588c275494c681
#
_cell.length_a   1.000
_cell.length_b   1.000
_cell.length_c   1.000
_cell.angle_alpha   90.00
_cell.angle_beta   90.00
_cell.angle_gamma   90.00
#
_symmetry.space_group_name_H-M   'P 1'
#
loop_
_entity.id
_entity.type
_entity.pdbx_description
1 polymer ?
#
loop_
_entity_poly.entity_id
_entity_poly.type
_entity_poly.pdbx_seq_one_letter_code
_entity_poly.pdbx_strand_id
1 'polypeptide(L)' 'FQYHAIYDEMVDASQARTLRREWCGAGTTLRWHEYLLPEHALAALGAAGDVQSWLADRFAGEREAGNC' A
#
# COMPACT_ATOMS: atom_id res chain seq x y z
N PHE A 1 2.60 5.41 0.65
CA PHE A 1 1.55 4.46 0.27
C PHE A 1 2.18 3.12 -0.07
N GLN A 2 1.67 2.06 0.53
CA GLN A 2 2.11 0.70 0.24
C GLN A 2 0.90 -0.16 -0.08
N TYR A 3 0.96 -0.94 -1.14
CA TYR A 3 -0.11 -1.86 -1.49
C TYR A 3 0.43 -3.24 -1.84
N HIS A 4 -0.42 -4.26 -1.73
CA HIS A 4 -0.07 -5.63 -2.08
C HIS A 4 -1.32 -6.44 -2.39
N ALA A 5 -1.22 -7.39 -3.32
CA ALA A 5 -2.25 -8.38 -3.54
C ALA A 5 -2.14 -9.49 -2.48
N ILE A 6 -3.25 -9.86 -1.84
CA ILE A 6 -3.24 -10.90 -0.80
C ILE A 6 -2.78 -12.25 -1.36
N TYR A 7 -3.15 -12.56 -2.60
CA TYR A 7 -2.81 -13.81 -3.29
C TYR A 7 -1.71 -13.60 -4.33
N ASP A 8 -0.71 -12.77 -4.02
CA ASP A 8 0.41 -12.51 -4.91
C ASP A 8 1.25 -13.79 -5.09
N GLU A 9 1.46 -14.19 -6.35
CA GLU A 9 2.23 -15.38 -6.70
C GLU A 9 3.73 -15.15 -6.83
N MET A 10 4.16 -13.88 -6.90
CA MET A 10 5.57 -13.51 -7.07
C MET A 10 6.22 -13.08 -5.76
N VAL A 11 5.51 -12.31 -4.96
CA VAL A 11 5.97 -11.83 -3.66
C VAL A 11 4.90 -12.14 -2.62
N ASP A 12 5.24 -12.98 -1.65
CA ASP A 12 4.30 -13.38 -0.61
C ASP A 12 3.84 -12.15 0.20
N ALA A 13 2.54 -12.05 0.43
CA ALA A 13 1.95 -10.96 1.20
C ALA A 13 2.55 -10.84 2.61
N SER A 14 3.03 -11.92 3.20
CA SER A 14 3.69 -11.90 4.51
C SER A 14 4.95 -11.04 4.51
N GLN A 15 5.69 -10.99 3.41
CA GLN A 15 6.87 -10.14 3.26
C GLN A 15 6.48 -8.66 3.25
N ALA A 16 5.41 -8.31 2.54
CA ALA A 16 4.89 -6.95 2.51
C ALA A 16 4.38 -6.51 3.89
N ARG A 17 3.74 -7.42 4.63
CA ARG A 17 3.27 -7.15 6.00
C ARG A 17 4.44 -6.96 6.97
N THR A 18 5.53 -7.70 6.79
CA THR A 18 6.76 -7.51 7.57
C THR A 18 7.33 -6.12 7.32
N LEU A 19 7.45 -5.70 6.07
CA LEU A 19 7.92 -4.36 5.73
C LEU A 19 7.03 -3.27 6.34
N ARG A 20 5.72 -3.45 6.26
CA ARG A 20 4.75 -2.55 6.90
C ARG A 20 5.03 -2.39 8.40
N ARG A 21 5.21 -3.52 9.10
CA ARG A 21 5.49 -3.49 10.54
C ARG A 21 6.79 -2.78 10.86
N GLU A 22 7.81 -3.01 10.06
CA GLU A 22 9.12 -2.36 10.24
C GLU A 22 9.02 -0.85 10.04
N TRP A 23 8.36 -0.41 8.99
CA TRP A 23 8.19 1.01 8.72
C TRP A 23 7.29 1.69 9.75
N CYS A 24 6.20 1.06 10.13
CA CYS A 24 5.32 1.58 11.20
C CYS A 24 6.07 1.67 12.53
N GLY A 25 6.86 0.66 12.87
CA GLY A 25 7.67 0.65 14.07
C GLY A 25 8.77 1.72 14.08
N ALA A 26 9.25 2.13 12.90
CA ALA A 26 10.24 3.20 12.75
C ALA A 26 9.61 4.60 12.79
N GLY A 27 8.30 4.71 12.92
CA GLY A 27 7.60 5.99 12.97
C GLY A 27 7.21 6.56 11.61
N THR A 28 7.31 5.76 10.55
CA THR A 28 6.90 6.20 9.21
C THR A 28 5.39 6.36 9.14
N THR A 29 4.93 7.48 8.58
CA THR A 29 3.51 7.67 8.27
C THR A 29 3.19 6.90 7.01
N LEU A 30 2.47 5.80 7.16
CA LEU A 30 2.23 4.85 6.08
C LEU A 30 0.73 4.64 5.86
N ARG A 31 0.30 4.72 4.60
CA ARG A 31 -1.02 4.26 4.16
C ARG A 31 -0.85 2.88 3.55
N TRP A 32 -1.45 1.88 4.17
CA TRP A 32 -1.39 0.48 3.76
C TRP A 32 -2.71 0.03 3.15
N HIS A 33 -2.63 -0.71 2.03
CA HIS A 33 -3.80 -1.28 1.39
C HIS A 33 -3.50 -2.69 0.88
N GLU A 34 -4.37 -3.64 1.17
CA GLU A 34 -4.33 -5.00 0.60
C GLU A 34 -5.49 -5.20 -0.35
N TYR A 35 -5.24 -5.84 -1.49
CA TYR A 35 -6.27 -6.11 -2.50
C TYR A 35 -6.50 -7.61 -2.63
N LEU A 36 -7.76 -8.01 -2.73
CA LEU A 36 -8.17 -9.40 -2.99
C LEU A 36 -8.01 -9.73 -4.47
N LEU A 37 -6.78 -9.72 -4.96
CA LEU A 37 -6.46 -10.01 -6.34
C LEU A 37 -5.49 -11.20 -6.41
N PRO A 38 -5.65 -12.08 -7.45
CA PRO A 38 -4.86 -13.31 -7.53
C PRO A 38 -3.45 -13.11 -8.09
N GLU A 39 -3.14 -11.96 -8.67
CA GLU A 39 -1.88 -11.74 -9.38
C GLU A 39 -1.15 -10.49 -8.92
N HIS A 40 0.18 -10.58 -8.92
CA HIS A 40 1.06 -9.47 -8.60
C HIS A 40 0.79 -8.25 -9.51
N ALA A 41 0.75 -8.46 -10.82
CA ALA A 41 0.55 -7.38 -11.79
C ALA A 41 -0.85 -6.75 -11.69
N LEU A 42 -1.89 -7.53 -11.36
CA LEU A 42 -3.24 -7.00 -11.20
C LEU A 42 -3.36 -6.07 -10.00
N ALA A 43 -2.52 -6.24 -8.98
CA ALA A 43 -2.51 -5.33 -7.83
C ALA A 43 -2.18 -3.89 -8.28
N ALA A 44 -1.28 -3.71 -9.23
CA ALA A 44 -0.94 -2.39 -9.75
C ALA A 44 -2.14 -1.73 -10.44
N LEU A 45 -2.89 -2.51 -11.24
CA LEU A 45 -4.11 -2.00 -11.90
C LEU A 45 -5.20 -1.68 -10.88
N GLY A 46 -5.40 -2.56 -9.89
CA GLY A 46 -6.40 -2.34 -8.84
C GLY A 46 -6.07 -1.15 -7.95
N ALA A 47 -4.79 -0.90 -7.73
CA ALA A 47 -4.32 0.19 -6.88
C ALA A 47 -4.27 1.54 -7.59
N ALA A 48 -4.30 1.59 -8.92
CA ALA A 48 -4.03 2.81 -9.69
C ALA A 48 -4.91 3.99 -9.26
N GLY A 49 -6.22 3.78 -9.08
CA GLY A 49 -7.14 4.82 -8.66
C GLY A 49 -6.83 5.33 -7.25
N ASP A 50 -6.55 4.42 -6.31
CA ASP A 50 -6.22 4.77 -4.93
C ASP A 50 -4.89 5.51 -4.85
N VAL A 51 -3.89 5.09 -5.62
CA VAL A 51 -2.59 5.76 -5.69
C VAL A 51 -2.74 7.17 -6.25
N GLN A 52 -3.51 7.34 -7.33
CA GLN A 52 -3.75 8.65 -7.92
C GLN A 52 -4.45 9.60 -6.94
N SER A 53 -5.47 9.12 -6.24
CA SER A 53 -6.16 9.91 -5.21
C SER A 53 -5.23 10.28 -4.06
N TRP A 54 -4.41 9.34 -3.62
CA TRP A 54 -3.44 9.58 -2.56
C TRP A 54 -2.42 10.65 -2.96
N LEU A 55 -1.89 10.56 -4.18
CA LEU A 55 -0.96 11.56 -4.72
C LEU A 55 -1.62 12.93 -4.87
N ALA A 56 -2.85 12.99 -5.39
CA ALA A 56 -3.58 14.25 -5.52
C ALA A 56 -3.74 14.95 -4.17
N ASP A 57 -4.04 14.20 -3.11
CA ASP A 57 -4.14 14.73 -1.75
C ASP A 57 -2.81 15.30 -1.25
N ARG A 58 -1.68 14.64 -1.57
CA ARG A 58 -0.35 15.16 -1.22
C ARG A 58 -0.06 16.47 -1.94
N PHE A 59 -0.37 16.56 -3.25
CA PHE A 59 -0.19 17.80 -4.01
C PHE A 59 -1.13 18.91 -3.56
N ALA A 60 -2.30 18.58 -3.04
CA ALA A 60 -3.24 19.54 -2.46
C ALA A 60 -2.82 20.02 -1.06
N GLY A 61 -1.77 19.45 -0.50
CA GLY A 61 -1.28 19.80 0.83
C GLY A 61 -2.04 19.12 1.98
N GLU A 62 -2.87 18.13 1.68
CA GLU A 62 -3.59 17.38 2.70
C GLU A 62 -2.64 16.45 3.48
N ARG A 63 -2.84 16.38 4.80
CA ARG A 63 -2.01 15.57 5.67
C ARG A 63 -2.41 14.10 5.61
N GLU A 64 -1.41 13.21 5.49
CA GLU A 64 -1.61 11.78 5.62
C GLU A 64 -1.48 11.36 7.09
N ALA A 65 -2.56 10.82 7.66
CA ALA A 65 -2.54 10.30 9.02
C ALA A 65 -1.99 8.86 9.10
N GLY A 66 -2.02 8.14 7.98
CA GLY A 66 -1.61 6.74 7.94
C GLY A 66 -2.64 5.78 8.53
N ASN A 67 -2.33 4.49 8.46
CA ASN A 67 -3.16 3.44 9.04
C ASN A 67 -2.32 2.32 9.69
N CYS A 68 -1.20 2.65 10.23
CA CYS A 68 -0.36 1.73 11.00
C CYS A 68 -1.02 1.17 12.26
#